data_f9045690ae945b3ff9a01834d5d4206b
#
_entry.id   f9045690ae945b3ff9a01834d5d4206b
#
_cell.length_a   1.000
_cell.length_b   1.000
_cell.length_c   1.000
_cell.angle_alpha   90.00
_cell.angle_beta   90.00
_cell.angle_gamma   90.00
#
_symmetry.space_group_name_H-M   'P 1'
#
loop_
_entity.id
_entity.type
_entity.pdbx_description
1 polymer ?
#
loop_
_entity_poly.entity_id
_entity_poly.type
_entity_poly.pdbx_seq_one_letter_code
_entity_poly.pdbx_strand_id
1 'polypeptide(L)'
;CVDGVHKTAKLLESLGHHVEPGFPDIFSDNEIGRAFSMLWSTNMGTAIRRFSQALGREMTPNDIEAMNWAQAEFAKGVNGVDFSLAQASSIQFRRAIQSWWTQGWDLLLTPTLSAPPLPVGSMPNNPERPMTPLMTAGSWVAFTSQFNISGQPAISLPLHRTAEGLPVGMQL
;
A
#
# COMPACT_ATOMS: atom_id res chain seq x y z
N CYS A 1 -6.04 16.16 -5.13
CA CYS A 1 -4.85 15.37 -5.53
C CYS A 1 -4.54 15.55 -7.02
N VAL A 2 -5.51 15.43 -7.93
CA VAL A 2 -5.28 15.57 -9.39
C VAL A 2 -4.60 16.90 -9.75
N ASP A 3 -5.07 18.02 -9.21
CA ASP A 3 -4.44 19.34 -9.40
C ASP A 3 -2.99 19.37 -8.90
N GLY A 4 -2.69 18.68 -7.80
CA GLY A 4 -1.34 18.52 -7.29
C GLY A 4 -0.42 17.79 -8.28
N VAL A 5 -0.90 16.71 -8.90
CA VAL A 5 -0.13 15.98 -9.94
C VAL A 5 0.17 16.88 -11.12
N HIS A 6 -0.83 17.61 -11.64
CA HIS A 6 -0.60 18.52 -12.78
C HIS A 6 0.39 19.65 -12.46
N LYS A 7 0.33 20.22 -11.25
CA LYS A 7 1.28 21.24 -10.82
C LYS A 7 2.69 20.68 -10.67
N THR A 8 2.81 19.46 -10.11
CA THR A 8 4.11 18.79 -9.97
C THR A 8 4.68 18.40 -11.33
N ALA A 9 3.85 17.92 -12.27
CA ALA A 9 4.29 17.66 -13.64
C ALA A 9 4.90 18.90 -14.30
N LYS A 10 4.22 20.06 -14.21
CA LYS A 10 4.76 21.34 -14.70
C LYS A 10 6.06 21.78 -14.00
N LEU A 11 6.18 21.52 -12.71
CA LEU A 11 7.40 21.77 -11.98
C LEU A 11 8.55 20.91 -12.53
N LEU A 12 8.32 19.62 -12.74
CA LEU A 12 9.31 18.71 -13.32
C LEU A 12 9.72 19.13 -14.73
N GLU A 13 8.77 19.53 -15.57
CA GLU A 13 9.04 20.09 -16.91
C GLU A 13 9.96 21.34 -16.81
N SER A 14 9.69 22.24 -15.86
CA SER A 14 10.51 23.44 -15.64
C SER A 14 11.94 23.14 -15.16
N LEU A 15 12.15 21.95 -14.59
CA LEU A 15 13.46 21.43 -14.19
C LEU A 15 14.18 20.66 -15.30
N GLY A 16 13.57 20.57 -16.49
CA GLY A 16 14.16 19.94 -17.67
C GLY A 16 13.78 18.48 -17.89
N HIS A 17 12.84 17.95 -17.13
CA HIS A 17 12.31 16.60 -17.36
C HIS A 17 11.28 16.59 -18.51
N HIS A 18 11.26 15.50 -19.27
CA HIS A 18 10.16 15.22 -20.19
C HIS A 18 9.06 14.49 -19.42
N VAL A 19 7.83 15.03 -19.43
CA VAL A 19 6.70 14.47 -18.67
C VAL A 19 5.54 14.16 -19.61
N GLU A 20 5.07 12.91 -19.59
CA GLU A 20 3.89 12.51 -20.33
C GLU A 20 3.01 11.55 -19.53
N PRO A 21 1.70 11.47 -19.81
CA PRO A 21 0.82 10.53 -19.14
C PRO A 21 1.17 9.07 -19.48
N GLY A 22 1.30 8.25 -18.44
CA GLY A 22 1.57 6.83 -18.60
C GLY A 22 1.66 6.12 -17.25
N PHE A 23 1.42 4.83 -17.25
CA PHE A 23 1.60 3.95 -16.08
C PHE A 23 1.75 2.50 -16.54
N PRO A 24 2.35 1.61 -15.71
CA PRO A 24 2.43 0.20 -16.03
C PRO A 24 1.04 -0.46 -16.15
N ASP A 25 0.75 -1.14 -17.25
CA ASP A 25 -0.55 -1.82 -17.47
C ASP A 25 -0.94 -2.78 -16.34
N ILE A 26 0.07 -3.40 -15.72
CA ILE A 26 -0.11 -4.32 -14.59
C ILE A 26 -0.79 -3.68 -13.37
N PHE A 27 -0.83 -2.35 -13.27
CA PHE A 27 -1.56 -1.66 -12.19
C PHE A 27 -3.08 -1.82 -12.29
N SER A 28 -3.57 -2.24 -13.46
CA SER A 28 -4.99 -2.58 -13.68
C SER A 28 -5.33 -4.02 -13.26
N ASP A 29 -4.35 -4.82 -12.83
CA ASP A 29 -4.56 -6.19 -12.35
C ASP A 29 -5.13 -6.18 -10.92
N ASN A 30 -6.38 -6.62 -10.78
CA ASN A 30 -7.06 -6.70 -9.49
C ASN A 30 -6.69 -7.96 -8.67
N GLU A 31 -6.08 -8.98 -9.29
CA GLU A 31 -5.72 -10.23 -8.58
C GLU A 31 -4.55 -10.04 -7.62
N ILE A 32 -3.67 -9.09 -7.88
CA ILE A 32 -2.54 -8.79 -7.00
C ILE A 32 -2.98 -8.37 -5.60
N GLY A 33 -4.14 -7.70 -5.45
CA GLY A 33 -4.69 -7.31 -4.16
C GLY A 33 -5.00 -8.50 -3.25
N ARG A 34 -5.48 -9.62 -3.82
CA ARG A 34 -5.73 -10.86 -3.08
C ARG A 34 -4.42 -11.50 -2.60
N ALA A 35 -3.44 -11.61 -3.48
CA ALA A 35 -2.12 -12.15 -3.15
C ALA A 35 -1.45 -11.29 -2.06
N PHE A 36 -1.49 -9.97 -2.19
CA PHE A 36 -0.98 -9.05 -1.19
C PHE A 36 -1.64 -9.22 0.18
N SER A 37 -2.97 -9.28 0.22
CA SER A 37 -3.72 -9.48 1.46
C SER A 37 -3.35 -10.79 2.15
N MET A 38 -3.17 -11.86 1.39
CA MET A 38 -2.76 -13.16 1.91
C MET A 38 -1.35 -13.12 2.51
N LEU A 39 -0.38 -12.52 1.80
CA LEU A 39 0.99 -12.37 2.28
C LEU A 39 1.05 -11.47 3.53
N TRP A 40 0.30 -10.37 3.53
CA TRP A 40 0.25 -9.46 4.68
C TRP A 40 -0.34 -10.12 5.91
N SER A 41 -1.47 -10.82 5.76
CA SER A 41 -2.10 -11.54 6.87
C SER A 41 -1.20 -12.65 7.41
N THR A 42 -0.50 -13.39 6.55
CA THR A 42 0.47 -14.42 6.98
C THR A 42 1.64 -13.81 7.74
N ASN A 43 2.13 -12.64 7.31
CA ASN A 43 3.16 -11.89 8.06
C ASN A 43 2.65 -11.45 9.42
N MET A 44 1.38 -11.02 9.53
CA MET A 44 0.77 -10.67 10.82
C MET A 44 0.69 -11.88 11.76
N GLY A 45 0.25 -13.04 11.27
CA GLY A 45 0.27 -14.29 12.05
C GLY A 45 1.67 -14.68 12.52
N THR A 46 2.68 -14.50 11.66
CA THR A 46 4.09 -14.72 12.00
C THR A 46 4.56 -13.75 13.09
N ALA A 47 4.20 -12.47 12.99
CA ALA A 47 4.54 -11.44 13.98
C ALA A 47 3.96 -11.79 15.35
N ILE A 48 2.68 -12.16 15.43
CA ILE A 48 2.04 -12.58 16.69
C ILE A 48 2.76 -13.77 17.32
N ARG A 49 3.12 -14.78 16.52
CA ARG A 49 3.87 -15.94 17.02
C ARG A 49 5.23 -15.53 17.60
N ARG A 50 5.98 -14.66 16.93
CA ARG A 50 7.26 -14.13 17.40
C ARG A 50 7.11 -13.33 18.69
N PHE A 51 6.10 -12.47 18.78
CA PHE A 51 5.82 -11.71 20.00
C PHE A 51 5.40 -12.61 21.15
N SER A 52 4.56 -13.63 20.92
CA SER A 52 4.23 -14.64 21.95
C SER A 52 5.48 -15.31 22.51
N GLN A 53 6.40 -15.72 21.63
CA GLN A 53 7.69 -16.32 22.07
C GLN A 53 8.52 -15.34 22.89
N ALA A 54 8.64 -14.09 22.46
CA ALA A 54 9.41 -13.07 23.19
C ALA A 54 8.81 -12.72 24.56
N LEU A 55 7.48 -12.76 24.67
CA LEU A 55 6.75 -12.51 25.92
C LEU A 55 6.72 -13.73 26.85
N GLY A 56 7.07 -14.92 26.38
CA GLY A 56 6.96 -16.17 27.15
C GLY A 56 5.50 -16.58 27.43
N ARG A 57 4.52 -16.03 26.69
CA ARG A 57 3.09 -16.39 26.76
C ARG A 57 2.39 -16.18 25.43
N GLU A 58 1.28 -16.85 25.22
CA GLU A 58 0.43 -16.59 24.05
C GLU A 58 -0.12 -15.15 24.08
N MET A 59 -0.11 -14.49 22.91
CA MET A 59 -0.81 -13.24 22.70
C MET A 59 -2.31 -13.49 22.60
N THR A 60 -3.09 -12.50 23.03
CA THR A 60 -4.55 -12.51 23.05
C THR A 60 -5.09 -11.32 22.23
N PRO A 61 -6.40 -11.29 21.89
CA PRO A 61 -7.01 -10.13 21.23
C PRO A 61 -6.85 -8.80 21.98
N ASN A 62 -6.58 -8.84 23.30
CA ASN A 62 -6.40 -7.64 24.12
C ASN A 62 -4.97 -7.06 24.02
N ASP A 63 -4.04 -7.76 23.41
CA ASP A 63 -2.64 -7.32 23.31
C ASP A 63 -2.39 -6.47 22.05
N ILE A 64 -3.29 -6.48 21.07
CA ILE A 64 -3.16 -5.74 19.82
C ILE A 64 -4.51 -5.24 19.31
N GLU A 65 -4.48 -4.35 18.33
CA GLU A 65 -5.71 -3.85 17.69
C GLU A 65 -6.49 -4.97 16.98
N ALA A 66 -7.81 -4.84 17.01
CA ALA A 66 -8.73 -5.84 16.48
C ALA A 66 -8.49 -6.18 15.00
N MET A 67 -8.11 -5.20 14.19
CA MET A 67 -7.78 -5.41 12.77
C MET A 67 -6.57 -6.35 12.60
N ASN A 68 -5.51 -6.12 13.36
CA ASN A 68 -4.30 -6.93 13.28
C ASN A 68 -4.55 -8.36 13.78
N TRP A 69 -5.37 -8.50 14.84
CA TRP A 69 -5.80 -9.81 15.30
C TRP A 69 -6.62 -10.55 14.25
N ALA A 70 -7.60 -9.89 13.62
CA ALA A 70 -8.44 -10.48 12.58
C ALA A 70 -7.62 -10.96 11.37
N GLN A 71 -6.60 -10.19 10.98
CA GLN A 71 -5.68 -10.61 9.91
C GLN A 71 -4.87 -11.85 10.29
N ALA A 72 -4.40 -11.94 11.54
CA ALA A 72 -3.69 -13.12 12.00
C ALA A 72 -4.60 -14.36 12.09
N GLU A 73 -5.87 -14.18 12.47
CA GLU A 73 -6.86 -15.26 12.43
C GLU A 73 -7.11 -15.74 10.99
N PHE A 74 -7.26 -14.82 10.04
CA PHE A 74 -7.35 -15.17 8.61
C PHE A 74 -6.15 -16.00 8.14
N ALA A 75 -4.94 -15.66 8.58
CA ALA A 75 -3.71 -16.35 8.21
C ALA A 75 -3.71 -17.84 8.60
N LYS A 76 -4.45 -18.24 9.62
CA LYS A 76 -4.57 -19.66 10.05
C LYS A 76 -5.20 -20.55 8.97
N GLY A 77 -6.02 -19.96 8.07
CA GLY A 77 -6.64 -20.66 6.95
C GLY A 77 -5.75 -20.73 5.69
N VAL A 78 -4.63 -20.04 5.66
CA VAL A 78 -3.72 -20.01 4.50
C VAL A 78 -2.80 -21.23 4.55
N ASN A 79 -2.94 -22.12 3.59
CA ASN A 79 -2.05 -23.27 3.47
C ASN A 79 -0.77 -22.92 2.68
N GLY A 80 0.21 -23.83 2.69
CA GLY A 80 1.52 -23.59 2.05
C GLY A 80 1.44 -23.45 0.53
N VAL A 81 0.47 -24.08 -0.14
CA VAL A 81 0.27 -23.95 -1.59
C VAL A 81 -0.25 -22.56 -1.91
N ASP A 82 -1.29 -22.10 -1.22
CA ASP A 82 -1.87 -20.77 -1.42
C ASP A 82 -0.84 -19.67 -1.15
N PHE A 83 -0.05 -19.81 -0.10
CA PHE A 83 1.06 -18.90 0.19
C PHE A 83 2.09 -18.85 -0.94
N SER A 84 2.49 -20.02 -1.46
CA SER A 84 3.45 -20.10 -2.57
C SER A 84 2.92 -19.48 -3.85
N LEU A 85 1.64 -19.66 -4.15
CA LEU A 85 0.98 -19.03 -5.30
C LEU A 85 0.91 -17.51 -5.13
N ALA A 86 0.59 -17.01 -3.95
CA ALA A 86 0.60 -15.57 -3.66
C ALA A 86 2.01 -14.96 -3.82
N GLN A 87 3.06 -15.66 -3.38
CA GLN A 87 4.44 -15.25 -3.63
C GLN A 87 4.78 -15.21 -5.12
N ALA A 88 4.39 -16.23 -5.89
CA ALA A 88 4.61 -16.28 -7.33
C ALA A 88 3.91 -15.12 -8.04
N SER A 89 2.66 -14.80 -7.69
CA SER A 89 1.93 -13.63 -8.22
C SER A 89 2.66 -12.31 -7.92
N SER A 90 3.19 -12.14 -6.70
CA SER A 90 3.97 -10.95 -6.35
C SER A 90 5.26 -10.82 -7.14
N ILE A 91 5.93 -11.95 -7.45
CA ILE A 91 7.14 -11.96 -8.29
C ILE A 91 6.79 -11.57 -9.74
N GLN A 92 5.69 -12.09 -10.28
CA GLN A 92 5.23 -11.75 -11.63
C GLN A 92 4.88 -10.25 -11.72
N PHE A 93 4.14 -9.74 -10.74
CA PHE A 93 3.81 -8.32 -10.66
C PHE A 93 5.06 -7.43 -10.62
N ARG A 94 6.04 -7.78 -9.77
CA ARG A 94 7.33 -7.08 -9.70
C ARG A 94 8.05 -7.07 -11.04
N ARG A 95 8.12 -8.20 -11.73
CA ARG A 95 8.77 -8.30 -13.04
C ARG A 95 8.07 -7.44 -14.09
N ALA A 96 6.74 -7.40 -14.08
CA ALA A 96 5.96 -6.59 -15.00
C ALA A 96 6.21 -5.09 -14.80
N ILE A 97 6.27 -4.61 -13.55
CA ILE A 97 6.65 -3.22 -13.27
C ILE A 97 8.09 -2.94 -13.71
N GLN A 98 9.03 -3.85 -13.42
CA GLN A 98 10.44 -3.67 -13.82
C GLN A 98 10.61 -3.60 -15.34
N SER A 99 9.82 -4.35 -16.10
CA SER A 99 9.87 -4.29 -17.56
C SER A 99 9.35 -2.96 -18.13
N TRP A 100 8.46 -2.26 -17.41
CA TRP A 100 8.01 -0.94 -17.83
C TRP A 100 9.12 0.11 -17.81
N TRP A 101 10.02 0.07 -16.82
CA TRP A 101 11.18 0.96 -16.76
C TRP A 101 12.13 0.78 -17.94
N THR A 102 12.21 -0.41 -18.52
CA THR A 102 13.07 -0.66 -19.69
C THR A 102 12.58 0.02 -20.97
N GLN A 103 11.37 0.62 -20.93
CA GLN A 103 10.82 1.41 -22.03
C GLN A 103 11.33 2.86 -22.07
N GLY A 104 12.23 3.23 -21.14
CA GLY A 104 12.87 4.54 -21.10
C GLY A 104 12.30 5.49 -20.06
N TRP A 105 11.51 4.96 -19.11
CA TRP A 105 11.00 5.74 -17.98
C TRP A 105 12.01 5.76 -16.83
N ASP A 106 12.21 6.93 -16.21
CA ASP A 106 13.08 7.10 -15.04
C ASP A 106 12.30 7.24 -13.74
N LEU A 107 11.13 7.89 -13.78
CA LEU A 107 10.27 8.16 -12.63
C LEU A 107 8.80 7.95 -12.99
N LEU A 108 7.99 7.62 -12.00
CA LEU A 108 6.53 7.61 -12.10
C LEU A 108 5.96 8.58 -11.07
N LEU A 109 5.27 9.62 -11.54
CA LEU A 109 4.60 10.60 -10.70
C LEU A 109 3.16 10.18 -10.42
N THR A 110 2.81 10.04 -9.14
CA THR A 110 1.43 9.84 -8.67
C THR A 110 1.14 10.74 -7.45
N PRO A 111 -0.12 10.95 -7.06
CA PRO A 111 -0.35 11.40 -5.70
C PRO A 111 0.06 10.27 -4.74
N THR A 112 0.54 10.60 -3.54
CA THR A 112 0.83 9.57 -2.53
C THR A 112 -0.45 8.87 -2.07
N LEU A 113 -1.50 9.65 -1.83
CA LEU A 113 -2.85 9.18 -1.46
C LEU A 113 -3.88 9.74 -2.43
N SER A 114 -4.98 9.04 -2.59
CA SER A 114 -6.08 9.44 -3.51
C SER A 114 -6.89 10.64 -3.02
N ALA A 115 -6.83 10.95 -1.72
CA ALA A 115 -7.57 12.03 -1.09
C ALA A 115 -6.75 12.69 0.04
N PRO A 116 -7.14 13.90 0.51
CA PRO A 116 -6.55 14.53 1.69
C PRO A 116 -6.69 13.68 2.95
N PRO A 117 -5.92 13.97 4.02
CA PRO A 117 -5.99 13.22 5.27
C PRO A 117 -7.41 13.18 5.85
N LEU A 118 -7.77 12.01 6.38
CA LEU A 118 -9.02 11.84 7.12
C LEU A 118 -8.96 12.58 8.47
N PRO A 119 -10.11 13.04 9.00
CA PRO A 119 -10.17 13.51 10.37
C PRO A 119 -9.68 12.45 11.37
N VAL A 120 -9.04 12.92 12.45
CA VAL A 120 -8.61 12.03 13.54
C VAL A 120 -9.82 11.26 14.09
N GLY A 121 -9.66 9.95 14.33
CA GLY A 121 -10.74 9.08 14.80
C GLY A 121 -11.61 8.45 13.71
N SER A 122 -11.37 8.76 12.42
CA SER A 122 -12.12 8.14 11.30
C SER A 122 -11.91 6.63 11.15
N MET A 123 -10.89 6.08 11.78
CA MET A 123 -10.55 4.64 11.74
C MET A 123 -10.50 4.05 13.16
N PRO A 124 -11.66 3.92 13.85
CA PRO A 124 -11.68 3.44 15.23
C PRO A 124 -11.33 1.96 15.31
N ASN A 125 -10.63 1.57 16.38
CA ASN A 125 -10.45 0.16 16.73
C ASN A 125 -11.80 -0.40 17.21
N ASN A 126 -12.43 -1.24 16.40
CA ASN A 126 -13.73 -1.83 16.70
C ASN A 126 -13.67 -3.38 16.58
N PRO A 127 -13.74 -4.10 17.70
CA PRO A 127 -13.73 -5.57 17.70
C PRO A 127 -14.90 -6.23 16.93
N GLU A 128 -16.06 -5.57 16.86
CA GLU A 128 -17.23 -6.09 16.14
C GLU A 128 -17.07 -5.93 14.61
N ARG A 129 -16.28 -4.96 14.17
CA ARG A 129 -15.99 -4.65 12.77
C ARG A 129 -14.50 -4.41 12.55
N PRO A 130 -13.66 -5.42 12.81
CA PRO A 130 -12.22 -5.25 12.88
C PRO A 130 -11.58 -4.81 11.55
N MET A 131 -12.20 -5.14 10.42
CA MET A 131 -11.66 -4.81 9.10
C MET A 131 -12.08 -3.42 8.57
N THR A 132 -12.93 -2.69 9.28
CA THR A 132 -13.38 -1.35 8.85
C THR A 132 -12.23 -0.37 8.58
N PRO A 133 -11.17 -0.27 9.43
CA PRO A 133 -10.05 0.61 9.15
C PRO A 133 -9.33 0.26 7.83
N LEU A 134 -9.13 -1.01 7.55
CA LEU A 134 -8.49 -1.46 6.30
C LEU A 134 -9.36 -1.15 5.07
N MET A 135 -10.67 -1.39 5.17
CA MET A 135 -11.60 -1.08 4.08
C MET A 135 -11.66 0.43 3.80
N THR A 136 -11.66 1.25 4.86
CA THR A 136 -11.61 2.70 4.72
C THR A 136 -10.28 3.13 4.10
N ALA A 137 -9.14 2.64 4.62
CA ALA A 137 -7.82 2.95 4.10
C ALA A 137 -7.64 2.51 2.64
N GLY A 138 -8.25 1.41 2.22
CA GLY A 138 -8.11 0.84 0.87
C GLY A 138 -8.38 1.84 -0.24
N SER A 139 -9.38 2.72 -0.07
CA SER A 139 -9.68 3.77 -1.05
C SER A 139 -8.68 4.94 -1.02
N TRP A 140 -7.96 5.14 0.07
CA TRP A 140 -6.93 6.18 0.21
C TRP A 140 -5.56 5.75 -0.31
N VAL A 141 -5.16 4.49 -0.11
CA VAL A 141 -3.81 3.98 -0.40
C VAL A 141 -3.65 3.43 -1.82
N ALA A 142 -4.43 3.90 -2.76
CA ALA A 142 -4.48 3.38 -4.13
C ALA A 142 -3.13 3.39 -4.88
N PHE A 143 -2.20 4.27 -4.50
CA PHE A 143 -0.94 4.50 -5.23
C PHE A 143 0.32 3.98 -4.53
N THR A 144 0.22 3.44 -3.31
CA THR A 144 1.41 3.03 -2.53
C THR A 144 1.60 1.52 -2.46
N SER A 145 0.52 0.74 -2.56
CA SER A 145 0.56 -0.71 -2.45
C SER A 145 1.43 -1.38 -3.52
N GLN A 146 1.44 -0.85 -4.74
CA GLN A 146 2.23 -1.35 -5.85
C GLN A 146 3.73 -1.35 -5.54
N PHE A 147 4.21 -0.30 -4.88
CA PHE A 147 5.62 -0.17 -4.51
C PHE A 147 5.96 -1.01 -3.28
N ASN A 148 5.03 -1.20 -2.35
CA ASN A 148 5.18 -2.15 -1.25
C ASN A 148 5.33 -3.60 -1.76
N ILE A 149 4.58 -3.98 -2.80
CA ILE A 149 4.64 -5.31 -3.41
C ILE A 149 5.92 -5.46 -4.24
N SER A 150 6.27 -4.46 -5.04
CA SER A 150 7.42 -4.53 -5.94
C SER A 150 8.76 -4.34 -5.23
N GLY A 151 8.77 -3.67 -4.07
CA GLY A 151 9.98 -3.32 -3.33
C GLY A 151 10.82 -2.24 -4.00
N GLN A 152 10.24 -1.46 -4.90
CA GLN A 152 10.91 -0.34 -5.53
C GLN A 152 10.97 0.87 -4.59
N PRO A 153 12.03 1.69 -4.67
CA PRO A 153 12.10 2.92 -3.90
C PRO A 153 10.99 3.89 -4.31
N ALA A 154 10.49 4.63 -3.36
CA ALA A 154 9.52 5.70 -3.59
C ALA A 154 9.74 6.81 -2.57
N ILE A 155 9.46 8.05 -2.96
CA ILE A 155 9.52 9.23 -2.10
C ILE A 155 8.21 9.99 -2.17
N SER A 156 7.72 10.47 -1.04
CA SER A 156 6.56 11.36 -0.98
C SER A 156 7.02 12.77 -0.62
N LEU A 157 6.74 13.72 -1.49
CA LEU A 157 7.13 15.13 -1.35
C LEU A 157 5.89 15.99 -1.12
N PRO A 158 5.90 16.97 -0.19
CA PRO A 158 4.74 17.81 0.14
C PRO A 158 4.58 18.98 -0.86
N LEU A 159 4.42 18.66 -2.14
CA LEU A 159 4.45 19.64 -3.25
C LEU A 159 3.10 20.32 -3.50
N HIS A 160 2.04 19.91 -2.79
CA HIS A 160 0.73 20.52 -2.93
C HIS A 160 0.06 20.73 -1.56
N ARG A 161 -0.88 21.68 -1.50
CA ARG A 161 -1.75 21.94 -0.35
C ARG A 161 -3.18 22.14 -0.82
N THR A 162 -4.13 21.68 0.00
CA THR A 162 -5.55 22.00 -0.23
C THR A 162 -5.82 23.48 0.04
N ALA A 163 -7.01 23.95 -0.29
CA ALA A 163 -7.44 25.33 0.02
C ALA A 163 -7.42 25.61 1.54
N GLU A 164 -7.64 24.61 2.36
CA GLU A 164 -7.61 24.66 3.83
C GLU A 164 -6.18 24.55 4.40
N GLY A 165 -5.18 24.41 3.53
CA GLY A 165 -3.77 24.34 3.93
C GLY A 165 -3.26 22.95 4.29
N LEU A 166 -4.05 21.88 4.12
CA LEU A 166 -3.59 20.52 4.37
C LEU A 166 -2.55 20.09 3.32
N PRO A 167 -1.43 19.48 3.73
CA PRO A 167 -0.43 19.01 2.79
C PRO A 167 -0.93 17.79 1.99
N VAL A 168 -0.59 17.76 0.71
CA VAL A 168 -0.87 16.65 -0.19
C VAL A 168 0.46 16.15 -0.75
N GLY A 169 0.80 14.89 -0.46
CA GLY A 169 2.01 14.26 -0.94
C GLY A 169 1.93 13.92 -2.43
N MET A 170 3.00 14.21 -3.14
CA MET A 170 3.26 13.73 -4.49
C MET A 170 4.35 12.68 -4.42
N GLN A 171 4.09 11.51 -4.99
CA GLN A 171 4.99 10.35 -4.97
C GLN A 171 5.77 10.27 -6.28
N LEU A 172 7.05 10.04 -6.16
CA LEU A 172 7.96 9.73 -7.25
C LEU A 172 8.66 8.42 -6.95
#